data_fd2996f80039493325b9f298f10b3e57
#
_entry.id   fd2996f80039493325b9f298f10b3e57
#
_cell.length_a   1.000
_cell.length_b   1.000
_cell.length_c   1.000
_cell.angle_alpha   90.00
_cell.angle_beta   90.00
_cell.angle_gamma   90.00
#
_symmetry.space_group_name_H-M   'P 1'
#
loop_
_entity.id
_entity.type
_entity.pdbx_description
1 polymer ?
#
loop_
_entity_poly.entity_id
_entity_poly.type
_entity_poly.pdbx_seq_one_letter_code
_entity_poly.pdbx_strand_id
1 'polypeptide(L)' 'MKRDNNLFVLRFKDSSDVFYFTKKSYVVHKLGTNGSVVDDLMSDKDYAERRGIYITIEDCSNIEYKYINNI' A
#
# COMPACT_ATOMS: atom_id res chain seq x y z
N MET A 1 -16.21 16.92 11.68
CA MET A 1 -15.75 16.35 10.41
C MET A 1 -15.19 14.94 10.65
N LYS A 2 -15.66 14.00 9.89
CA LYS A 2 -15.20 12.63 10.04
C LYS A 2 -13.82 12.46 9.39
N ARG A 3 -12.91 11.88 10.15
CA ARG A 3 -11.55 11.66 9.67
C ARG A 3 -11.51 10.43 8.76
N ASP A 4 -10.79 10.54 7.65
CA ASP A 4 -10.57 9.42 6.75
C ASP A 4 -9.40 8.59 7.29
N ASN A 5 -9.68 7.34 7.63
CA ASN A 5 -8.69 6.41 8.16
C ASN A 5 -8.24 5.36 7.13
N ASN A 6 -8.61 5.54 5.87
CA ASN A 6 -8.21 4.62 4.82
C ASN A 6 -6.76 4.84 4.45
N LEU A 7 -5.99 3.76 4.47
CA LEU A 7 -4.58 3.79 4.14
C LEU A 7 -4.28 2.85 2.99
N PHE A 8 -3.20 3.14 2.28
CA PHE A 8 -2.63 2.21 1.31
C PHE A 8 -1.81 1.19 2.07
N VAL A 9 -2.15 -0.08 1.94
CA VAL A 9 -1.49 -1.17 2.65
C VAL A 9 -0.68 -1.98 1.65
N LEU A 10 0.62 -2.07 1.88
CA LEU A 10 1.56 -2.75 1.01
C LEU A 10 2.05 -4.03 1.69
N ARG A 11 1.93 -5.14 0.96
CA ARG A 11 2.42 -6.45 1.41
C ARG A 11 3.25 -7.09 0.32
N PHE A 12 4.20 -7.91 0.73
CA PHE A 12 5.04 -8.69 -0.19
C PHE A 12 4.80 -10.17 0.03
N LYS A 13 4.79 -10.94 -1.05
CA LYS A 13 4.48 -12.37 -1.03
C LYS A 13 5.38 -13.16 -0.10
N ASP A 14 6.67 -12.85 -0.11
CA ASP A 14 7.68 -13.61 0.63
C ASP A 14 8.07 -12.96 1.95
N SER A 15 7.28 -12.04 2.43
CA SER A 15 7.58 -11.31 3.67
C SER A 15 6.32 -11.20 4.52
N SER A 16 6.50 -11.22 5.83
CA SER A 16 5.42 -10.95 6.77
C SER A 16 5.27 -9.46 7.09
N ASP A 17 6.15 -8.62 6.57
CA ASP A 17 6.12 -7.18 6.81
C ASP A 17 4.91 -6.55 6.14
N VAL A 18 4.30 -5.59 6.82
CA VAL A 18 3.17 -4.82 6.31
C VAL A 18 3.50 -3.34 6.43
N PHE A 19 3.32 -2.61 5.34
CA PHE A 19 3.63 -1.18 5.31
C PHE A 19 2.35 -0.38 5.07
N TYR A 20 2.19 0.71 5.79
CA TYR A 20 1.00 1.56 5.74
C TYR A 20 1.40 2.96 5.27
N PHE A 21 0.70 3.47 4.26
CA PHE A 21 0.99 4.78 3.68
C PHE A 21 -0.28 5.62 3.60
N THR A 22 -0.15 6.91 3.84
CA THR A 22 -1.28 7.84 3.77
C THR A 22 -1.58 8.30 2.35
N LYS A 23 -0.62 8.19 1.44
CA LYS A 23 -0.75 8.67 0.05
C LYS A 23 -0.17 7.66 -0.92
N LYS A 24 -0.80 7.60 -2.11
CA LYS A 24 -0.32 6.76 -3.21
C LYS A 24 1.11 7.10 -3.60
N SER A 25 1.48 8.38 -3.59
CA SER A 25 2.83 8.81 -3.96
C SER A 25 3.90 8.19 -3.07
N TYR A 26 3.58 7.93 -1.82
CA TYR A 26 4.53 7.28 -0.91
C TYR A 26 4.75 5.82 -1.29
N VAL A 27 3.70 5.14 -1.76
CA VAL A 27 3.82 3.76 -2.25
C VAL A 27 4.69 3.73 -3.51
N VAL A 28 4.45 4.67 -4.42
CA VAL A 28 5.25 4.81 -5.64
C VAL A 28 6.73 4.96 -5.30
N HIS A 29 7.03 5.83 -4.36
CA HIS A 29 8.40 6.11 -3.94
C HIS A 29 9.04 4.86 -3.28
N LYS A 30 8.29 4.21 -2.41
CA LYS A 30 8.79 3.01 -1.71
C LYS A 30 9.17 1.91 -2.70
N LEU A 31 8.38 1.72 -3.74
CA LEU A 31 8.61 0.67 -4.74
C LEU A 31 9.59 1.10 -5.84
N GLY A 32 9.92 2.39 -5.90
CA GLY A 32 10.81 2.90 -6.94
C GLY A 32 10.21 2.78 -8.34
N THR A 33 8.91 2.99 -8.46
CA THR A 33 8.17 2.82 -9.71
C THR A 33 7.35 4.07 -10.04
N ASN A 34 6.24 3.89 -10.73
CA ASN A 34 5.35 5.00 -11.08
C ASN A 34 3.89 4.68 -10.71
N GLY A 35 3.02 5.69 -10.84
CA GLY A 35 1.62 5.54 -10.45
C GLY A 35 0.86 4.50 -11.24
N SER A 36 1.18 4.33 -12.53
CA SER A 36 0.53 3.32 -13.38
C SER A 36 0.77 1.91 -12.86
N VAL A 37 2.00 1.61 -12.45
CA VAL A 37 2.34 0.30 -11.89
C VAL A 37 1.60 0.08 -10.58
N VAL A 38 1.52 1.09 -9.72
CA VAL A 38 0.78 0.98 -8.46
C VAL A 38 -0.69 0.71 -8.74
N ASP A 39 -1.30 1.41 -9.69
CA ASP A 39 -2.69 1.19 -10.07
C ASP A 39 -2.91 -0.23 -10.59
N ASP A 40 -2.00 -0.73 -11.43
CA ASP A 40 -2.08 -2.09 -11.95
C ASP A 40 -1.98 -3.12 -10.82
N LEU A 41 -1.09 -2.91 -9.87
CA LEU A 41 -0.95 -3.81 -8.72
C LEU A 41 -2.21 -3.84 -7.86
N MET A 42 -2.95 -2.74 -7.81
CA MET A 42 -4.19 -2.66 -7.05
C MET A 42 -5.38 -3.27 -7.77
N SER A 43 -5.41 -3.22 -9.09
CA SER A 43 -6.58 -3.62 -9.89
C SER A 43 -6.44 -4.98 -10.57
N ASP A 44 -5.21 -5.43 -10.85
CA ASP A 44 -4.95 -6.67 -11.57
C ASP A 44 -4.30 -7.70 -10.64
N LYS A 45 -5.11 -8.66 -10.20
CA LYS A 45 -4.66 -9.69 -9.27
C LYS A 45 -3.57 -10.58 -9.84
N ASP A 46 -3.65 -10.90 -11.12
CA ASP A 46 -2.66 -11.75 -11.76
C ASP A 46 -1.31 -11.04 -11.85
N TYR A 47 -1.34 -9.76 -12.16
CA TYR A 47 -0.13 -8.96 -12.21
C TYR A 47 0.52 -8.86 -10.83
N ALA A 48 -0.29 -8.58 -9.81
CA ALA A 48 0.19 -8.48 -8.43
C ALA A 48 0.80 -9.80 -7.97
N GLU A 49 0.15 -10.91 -8.27
CA GLU A 49 0.63 -12.24 -7.88
C GLU A 49 1.96 -12.57 -8.54
N ARG A 50 2.10 -12.24 -9.83
CA ARG A 50 3.36 -12.48 -10.54
C ARG A 50 4.50 -11.63 -10.01
N ARG A 51 4.19 -10.40 -9.59
CA ARG A 51 5.18 -9.51 -8.99
C ARG A 51 5.45 -9.82 -7.53
N GLY A 52 4.53 -10.50 -6.86
CA GLY A 52 4.61 -10.75 -5.43
C GLY A 52 4.43 -9.50 -4.59
N ILE A 53 3.67 -8.52 -5.11
CA ILE A 53 3.43 -7.24 -4.45
C ILE A 53 1.92 -7.01 -4.40
N TYR A 54 1.38 -6.80 -3.20
CA TYR A 54 -0.04 -6.62 -2.98
C TYR A 54 -0.30 -5.25 -2.36
N ILE A 55 -1.14 -4.45 -3.00
CA ILE A 55 -1.49 -3.12 -2.53
C ILE A 55 -3.02 -3.04 -2.43
N THR A 56 -3.51 -2.68 -1.25
CA THR A 56 -4.94 -2.52 -1.02
C THR A 56 -5.20 -1.20 -0.30
N ILE A 57 -6.45 -0.75 -0.33
CA ILE A 57 -6.89 0.39 0.47
C ILE A 57 -7.78 -0.17 1.56
N GLU A 58 -7.39 0.04 2.81
CA GLU A 58 -8.07 -0.55 3.96
C GLU A 58 -8.34 0.49 5.04
N ASP A 59 -9.42 0.30 5.77
CA ASP A 59 -9.72 1.12 6.94
C ASP A 59 -8.78 0.70 8.07
N CYS A 60 -7.90 1.61 8.45
CA CYS A 60 -6.88 1.37 9.46
C CYS A 60 -7.10 2.22 10.70
N SER A 61 -8.35 2.43 11.08
CA SER A 61 -8.68 3.27 12.24
C SER A 61 -8.06 2.79 13.55
N ASN A 62 -7.71 1.49 13.62
CA ASN A 62 -7.09 0.89 14.81
C ASN A 62 -5.57 0.82 14.73
N ILE A 63 -4.96 1.33 13.66
CA ILE A 63 -3.51 1.29 13.48
C ILE A 63 -2.87 2.45 14.24
N GLU A 64 -1.80 2.15 14.98
CA GLU A 64 -1.01 3.17 15.65
C GLU A 64 -0.16 3.92 14.63
N TYR A 65 0.05 5.22 14.86
CA TYR A 65 0.83 6.06 13.94
C TYR A 65 2.24 5.54 13.67
N LYS A 66 2.84 4.84 14.64
CA LYS A 66 4.18 4.30 14.45
C LYS A 66 4.28 3.26 13.33
N TYR A 67 3.15 2.70 12.89
CA TYR A 67 3.12 1.75 11.78
C TYR A 67 2.88 2.41 10.43
N ILE A 68 2.62 3.70 10.39
CA ILE A 68 2.36 4.43 9.16
C ILE A 68 3.69 4.89 8.58
N ASN A 69 3.98 4.45 7.35
CA ASN A 69 5.22 4.76 6.67
C ASN A 69 5.01 5.95 5.73
N ASN A 70 5.61 7.09 6.05
CA ASN A 70 5.61 8.28 5.21
C ASN A 70 7.04 8.55 4.78
N ILE A 71 7.22 8.67 3.49
CA ILE A 71 8.55 8.92 2.91
C ILE A 71 8.69 10.37 2.56
#